data_e374ccea9b793dbbd632e5f3a27df768
#
_entry.id   e374ccea9b793dbbd632e5f3a27df768
#
_cell.length_a   1.000
_cell.length_b   1.000
_cell.length_c   1.000
_cell.angle_alpha   90.00
_cell.angle_beta   90.00
_cell.angle_gamma   90.00
#
_symmetry.space_group_name_H-M   'P 1'
#
loop_
_entity.id
_entity.type
_entity.pdbx_description
1 polymer ?
#
loop_
_entity_poly.entity_id
_entity_poly.type
_entity_poly.pdbx_seq_one_letter_code
_entity_poly.pdbx_strand_id
1 'polypeptide(L)'
;MHRLKDKVAIVTGSSSGIGKAIALRFGAEGANVIVTARRMALSEQTVAQITKDGGEAWAIQTDVADEGQVERLIEETVKRYGRLDILVNNAGVIAGGRLAETTTKAFDEVMNVNLRGTFFCCRAGFKQMKKQGGGMIINMSSVAGVQAWAGTGTYSASKHGIMALTKSLADEGRPHHIRVCAICPGGVADELVDASPEEILRSEKIDPFDVAETALYLATLGKYSVVHQIVIDRLGADW
;
A
#
# COMPACT_ATOMS: atom_id res chain seq x y z
N MET A 1 -12.80 -0.89 -20.54
CA MET A 1 -11.93 0.28 -20.77
C MET A 1 -10.90 0.27 -19.65
N HIS A 2 -9.62 0.13 -19.96
CA HIS A 2 -8.56 0.02 -18.92
C HIS A 2 -8.26 1.41 -18.35
N ARG A 3 -8.70 1.65 -17.12
CA ARG A 3 -8.59 2.96 -16.43
C ARG A 3 -7.16 3.37 -16.06
N LEU A 4 -6.25 2.39 -15.95
CA LEU A 4 -4.84 2.60 -15.64
C LEU A 4 -3.91 2.23 -16.80
N LYS A 5 -4.43 2.21 -18.03
CA LYS A 5 -3.63 1.90 -19.23
C LYS A 5 -2.34 2.71 -19.25
N ASP A 6 -1.22 2.02 -19.47
CA ASP A 6 0.13 2.58 -19.58
C ASP A 6 0.65 3.28 -18.28
N LYS A 7 -0.07 3.16 -17.15
CA LYS A 7 0.42 3.64 -15.85
C LYS A 7 1.38 2.66 -15.22
N VAL A 8 2.42 3.17 -14.60
CA VAL A 8 3.41 2.38 -13.86
C VAL A 8 3.10 2.47 -12.37
N ALA A 9 2.83 1.34 -11.74
CA ALA A 9 2.40 1.26 -10.35
C ALA A 9 3.30 0.32 -9.54
N ILE A 10 3.88 0.82 -8.45
CA ILE A 10 4.55 0.00 -7.43
C ILE A 10 3.55 -0.27 -6.31
N VAL A 11 3.42 -1.53 -5.90
CA VAL A 11 2.64 -1.94 -4.73
C VAL A 11 3.55 -2.69 -3.77
N THR A 12 3.84 -2.11 -2.60
CA THR A 12 4.69 -2.77 -1.60
C THR A 12 3.89 -3.78 -0.76
N GLY A 13 4.53 -4.89 -0.37
CA GLY A 13 3.84 -5.96 0.33
C GLY A 13 2.79 -6.69 -0.51
N SER A 14 2.96 -6.74 -1.83
CA SER A 14 1.97 -7.25 -2.78
C SER A 14 2.10 -8.74 -3.10
N SER A 15 2.78 -9.50 -2.25
CA SER A 15 2.85 -10.97 -2.34
C SER A 15 1.65 -11.69 -1.69
N SER A 16 0.78 -10.98 -0.98
CA SER A 16 -0.39 -11.53 -0.27
C SER A 16 -1.35 -10.41 0.13
N GLY A 17 -2.54 -10.77 0.62
CA GLY A 17 -3.50 -9.88 1.27
C GLY A 17 -3.93 -8.69 0.42
N ILE A 18 -4.18 -7.56 1.08
CA ILE A 18 -4.58 -6.29 0.43
C ILE A 18 -3.62 -5.89 -0.70
N GLY A 19 -2.31 -6.02 -0.48
CA GLY A 19 -1.32 -5.66 -1.50
C GLY A 19 -1.44 -6.50 -2.76
N LYS A 20 -1.68 -7.81 -2.63
CA LYS A 20 -1.95 -8.70 -3.76
C LYS A 20 -3.24 -8.31 -4.47
N ALA A 21 -4.33 -8.08 -3.73
CA ALA A 21 -5.61 -7.65 -4.32
C ALA A 21 -5.45 -6.35 -5.12
N ILE A 22 -4.72 -5.35 -4.59
CA ILE A 22 -4.44 -4.10 -5.31
C ILE A 22 -3.63 -4.36 -6.58
N ALA A 23 -2.58 -5.19 -6.50
CA ALA A 23 -1.74 -5.52 -7.65
C ALA A 23 -2.54 -6.19 -8.77
N LEU A 24 -3.37 -7.19 -8.42
CA LEU A 24 -4.27 -7.87 -9.36
C LEU A 24 -5.25 -6.88 -9.99
N ARG A 25 -5.88 -6.04 -9.17
CA ARG A 25 -6.87 -5.07 -9.65
C ARG A 25 -6.28 -4.02 -10.57
N PHE A 26 -5.07 -3.52 -10.26
CA PHE A 26 -4.37 -2.57 -11.11
C PHE A 26 -3.91 -3.20 -12.44
N GLY A 27 -3.43 -4.45 -12.40
CA GLY A 27 -3.09 -5.21 -13.60
C GLY A 27 -4.29 -5.39 -14.53
N ALA A 28 -5.45 -5.76 -13.99
CA ALA A 28 -6.70 -5.90 -14.74
C ALA A 28 -7.17 -4.57 -15.37
N GLU A 29 -6.74 -3.42 -14.84
CA GLU A 29 -7.02 -2.10 -15.41
C GLU A 29 -5.90 -1.57 -16.34
N GLY A 30 -4.94 -2.44 -16.70
CA GLY A 30 -3.92 -2.14 -17.71
C GLY A 30 -2.70 -1.39 -17.19
N ALA A 31 -2.47 -1.37 -15.87
CA ALA A 31 -1.23 -0.85 -15.31
C ALA A 31 -0.06 -1.83 -15.51
N ASN A 32 1.16 -1.28 -15.69
CA ASN A 32 2.41 -2.01 -15.53
C ASN A 32 2.70 -2.10 -14.02
N VAL A 33 2.51 -3.27 -13.42
CA VAL A 33 2.53 -3.44 -11.96
C VAL A 33 3.87 -3.98 -11.49
N ILE A 34 4.52 -3.26 -10.59
CA ILE A 34 5.69 -3.77 -9.86
C ILE A 34 5.19 -4.40 -8.56
N VAL A 35 5.28 -5.73 -8.51
CA VAL A 35 4.94 -6.54 -7.35
C VAL A 35 6.19 -6.65 -6.48
N THR A 36 6.14 -6.15 -5.25
CA THR A 36 7.33 -6.16 -4.40
C THR A 36 7.05 -6.57 -2.96
N ALA A 37 7.86 -7.50 -2.48
CA ALA A 37 7.87 -7.99 -1.11
C ALA A 37 9.21 -8.67 -0.79
N ARG A 38 9.39 -9.10 0.46
CA ARG A 38 10.57 -9.88 0.89
C ARG A 38 10.57 -11.31 0.32
N ARG A 39 9.38 -11.89 0.10
CA ARG A 39 9.20 -13.27 -0.37
C ARG A 39 9.06 -13.30 -1.89
N MET A 40 10.19 -13.47 -2.60
CA MET A 40 10.23 -13.40 -4.06
C MET A 40 9.30 -14.41 -4.73
N ALA A 41 9.31 -15.67 -4.31
CA ALA A 41 8.48 -16.71 -4.90
C ALA A 41 6.98 -16.40 -4.88
N LEU A 42 6.48 -15.78 -3.79
CA LEU A 42 5.07 -15.35 -3.71
C LEU A 42 4.80 -14.12 -4.59
N SER A 43 5.78 -13.22 -4.74
CA SER A 43 5.67 -12.09 -5.65
C SER A 43 5.58 -12.57 -7.11
N GLU A 44 6.37 -13.59 -7.48
CA GLU A 44 6.32 -14.21 -8.81
C GLU A 44 4.98 -14.90 -9.09
N GLN A 45 4.36 -15.53 -8.07
CA GLN A 45 3.00 -16.08 -8.21
C GLN A 45 1.96 -14.98 -8.50
N THR A 46 2.06 -13.84 -7.82
CA THR A 46 1.17 -12.69 -8.11
C THR A 46 1.41 -12.16 -9.52
N VAL A 47 2.67 -12.06 -9.96
CA VAL A 47 3.01 -11.68 -11.35
C VAL A 47 2.42 -12.66 -12.35
N ALA A 48 2.57 -13.97 -12.11
CA ALA A 48 2.03 -15.01 -12.99
C ALA A 48 0.50 -14.92 -13.14
N GLN A 49 -0.20 -14.60 -12.03
CA GLN A 49 -1.65 -14.39 -12.05
C GLN A 49 -2.03 -13.17 -12.89
N ILE A 50 -1.38 -12.01 -12.69
CA ILE A 50 -1.61 -10.80 -13.48
C ILE A 50 -1.37 -11.07 -14.98
N THR A 51 -0.26 -11.74 -15.30
CA THR A 51 0.11 -12.05 -16.70
C THR A 51 -0.85 -13.03 -17.36
N LYS A 52 -1.31 -14.05 -16.62
CA LYS A 52 -2.33 -15.00 -17.10
C LYS A 52 -3.62 -14.30 -17.50
N ASP A 53 -3.99 -13.24 -16.77
CA ASP A 53 -5.21 -12.45 -17.01
C ASP A 53 -4.98 -11.33 -18.05
N GLY A 54 -3.81 -11.34 -18.75
CA GLY A 54 -3.48 -10.42 -19.84
C GLY A 54 -2.88 -9.08 -19.40
N GLY A 55 -2.56 -8.91 -18.12
CA GLY A 55 -1.87 -7.72 -17.59
C GLY A 55 -0.35 -7.81 -17.71
N GLU A 56 0.34 -6.72 -17.39
CA GLU A 56 1.80 -6.66 -17.33
C GLU A 56 2.26 -6.44 -15.88
N ALA A 57 3.18 -7.29 -15.40
CA ALA A 57 3.75 -7.17 -14.08
C ALA A 57 5.21 -7.63 -14.02
N TRP A 58 5.93 -7.15 -13.01
CA TRP A 58 7.31 -7.53 -12.76
C TRP A 58 7.55 -7.61 -11.25
N ALA A 59 8.23 -8.67 -10.79
CA ALA A 59 8.58 -8.86 -9.39
C ALA A 59 9.95 -8.27 -9.07
N ILE A 60 10.05 -7.47 -8.01
CA ILE A 60 11.32 -6.97 -7.45
C ILE A 60 11.34 -7.29 -5.95
N GLN A 61 12.32 -8.09 -5.52
CA GLN A 61 12.48 -8.37 -4.11
C GLN A 61 12.94 -7.12 -3.36
N THR A 62 12.17 -6.74 -2.31
CA THR A 62 12.49 -5.53 -1.52
C THR A 62 12.05 -5.73 -0.06
N ASP A 63 12.94 -5.43 0.86
CA ASP A 63 12.58 -5.13 2.24
C ASP A 63 12.44 -3.60 2.36
N VAL A 64 11.24 -3.12 2.65
CA VAL A 64 10.98 -1.67 2.78
C VAL A 64 11.69 -1.05 3.99
N ALA A 65 12.13 -1.84 4.97
CA ALA A 65 12.92 -1.37 6.10
C ALA A 65 14.38 -1.06 5.71
N ASP A 66 14.84 -1.48 4.53
CA ASP A 66 16.16 -1.21 3.96
C ASP A 66 16.07 -0.09 2.92
N GLU A 67 16.66 1.05 3.26
CA GLU A 67 16.63 2.25 2.41
C GLU A 67 17.27 2.01 1.02
N GLY A 68 18.40 1.29 0.96
CA GLY A 68 19.08 1.02 -0.30
C GLY A 68 18.28 0.11 -1.22
N GLN A 69 17.52 -0.86 -0.66
CA GLN A 69 16.62 -1.68 -1.45
C GLN A 69 15.42 -0.87 -1.99
N VAL A 70 14.91 0.08 -1.21
CA VAL A 70 13.83 0.97 -1.67
C VAL A 70 14.31 1.90 -2.78
N GLU A 71 15.51 2.47 -2.66
CA GLU A 71 16.09 3.31 -3.73
C GLU A 71 16.26 2.50 -5.02
N ARG A 72 16.83 1.30 -4.93
CA ARG A 72 16.97 0.38 -6.08
C ARG A 72 15.61 0.02 -6.69
N LEU A 73 14.57 -0.24 -5.89
CA LEU A 73 13.22 -0.51 -6.39
C LEU A 73 12.72 0.60 -7.31
N ILE A 74 12.87 1.86 -6.89
CA ILE A 74 12.45 3.01 -7.71
C ILE A 74 13.31 3.14 -8.95
N GLU A 75 14.64 3.01 -8.82
CA GLU A 75 15.60 3.11 -9.94
C GLU A 75 15.35 2.04 -11.02
N GLU A 76 15.19 0.78 -10.62
CA GLU A 76 14.92 -0.32 -11.55
C GLU A 76 13.56 -0.15 -12.24
N THR A 77 12.53 0.31 -11.51
CA THR A 77 11.21 0.62 -12.08
C THR A 77 11.34 1.70 -13.16
N VAL A 78 12.02 2.79 -12.85
CA VAL A 78 12.18 3.92 -13.79
C VAL A 78 13.08 3.52 -14.95
N LYS A 79 14.12 2.73 -14.73
CA LYS A 79 14.98 2.21 -15.81
C LYS A 79 14.18 1.36 -16.81
N ARG A 80 13.21 0.57 -16.34
CA ARG A 80 12.40 -0.32 -17.19
C ARG A 80 11.27 0.42 -17.89
N TYR A 81 10.54 1.29 -17.19
CA TYR A 81 9.30 1.89 -17.68
C TYR A 81 9.36 3.41 -17.91
N GLY A 82 10.49 4.06 -17.57
CA GLY A 82 10.71 5.48 -17.77
C GLY A 82 10.02 6.40 -16.75
N ARG A 83 9.13 5.86 -15.90
CA ARG A 83 8.29 6.65 -14.98
C ARG A 83 7.80 5.85 -13.78
N LEU A 84 7.22 6.56 -12.80
CA LEU A 84 6.46 5.99 -11.69
C LEU A 84 5.19 6.84 -11.49
N ASP A 85 4.02 6.32 -11.87
CA ASP A 85 2.76 7.05 -11.76
C ASP A 85 2.07 6.88 -10.41
N ILE A 86 2.12 5.66 -9.86
CA ILE A 86 1.41 5.30 -8.64
C ILE A 86 2.35 4.53 -7.71
N LEU A 87 2.42 4.96 -6.46
CA LEU A 87 3.12 4.24 -5.39
C LEU A 87 2.11 3.89 -4.29
N VAL A 88 1.90 2.60 -4.06
CA VAL A 88 1.07 2.10 -2.96
C VAL A 88 1.98 1.55 -1.87
N ASN A 89 2.07 2.27 -0.77
CA ASN A 89 2.81 1.86 0.43
C ASN A 89 1.89 1.00 1.30
N ASN A 90 1.85 -0.30 1.01
CA ASN A 90 0.99 -1.25 1.71
C ASN A 90 1.76 -2.17 2.66
N ALA A 91 3.06 -2.39 2.45
CA ALA A 91 3.85 -3.26 3.32
C ALA A 91 3.70 -2.87 4.80
N GLY A 92 3.38 -3.84 5.63
CA GLY A 92 3.20 -3.63 7.05
C GLY A 92 3.19 -4.93 7.84
N VAL A 93 3.42 -4.81 9.13
CA VAL A 93 3.38 -5.90 10.11
C VAL A 93 2.58 -5.47 11.34
N ILE A 94 2.00 -6.45 12.02
CA ILE A 94 1.36 -6.29 13.32
C ILE A 94 2.18 -7.13 14.31
N ALA A 95 2.72 -6.49 15.32
CA ALA A 95 3.40 -7.14 16.42
C ALA A 95 3.23 -6.35 17.71
N GLY A 96 3.49 -6.97 18.85
CA GLY A 96 3.29 -6.39 20.16
C GLY A 96 2.00 -6.88 20.81
N GLY A 97 1.51 -6.13 21.78
CA GLY A 97 0.37 -6.43 22.62
C GLY A 97 0.12 -5.31 23.60
N ARG A 98 -0.21 -5.65 24.85
CA ARG A 98 -0.30 -4.63 25.90
C ARG A 98 1.04 -3.95 26.09
N LEU A 99 1.04 -2.63 26.31
CA LEU A 99 2.25 -1.80 26.30
C LEU A 99 3.33 -2.32 27.25
N ALA A 100 2.95 -2.74 28.47
CA ALA A 100 3.89 -3.27 29.45
C ALA A 100 4.53 -4.62 29.05
N GLU A 101 3.97 -5.32 28.10
CA GLU A 101 4.42 -6.63 27.62
C GLU A 101 5.14 -6.53 26.26
N THR A 102 5.06 -5.39 25.62
CA THR A 102 5.66 -5.18 24.29
C THR A 102 7.18 -5.06 24.43
N THR A 103 7.90 -5.98 23.77
CA THR A 103 9.37 -5.94 23.77
C THR A 103 9.88 -4.84 22.81
N THR A 104 11.09 -4.32 23.10
CA THR A 104 11.77 -3.37 22.19
C THR A 104 11.88 -3.94 20.77
N LYS A 105 12.20 -5.23 20.65
CA LYS A 105 12.28 -5.90 19.34
C LYS A 105 10.96 -5.82 18.57
N ALA A 106 9.83 -6.10 19.21
CA ALA A 106 8.52 -6.02 18.57
C ALA A 106 8.15 -4.57 18.20
N PHE A 107 8.47 -3.61 19.08
CA PHE A 107 8.32 -2.18 18.79
C PHE A 107 9.15 -1.77 17.58
N ASP A 108 10.44 -2.10 17.56
CA ASP A 108 11.35 -1.73 16.47
C ASP A 108 10.94 -2.37 15.14
N GLU A 109 10.49 -3.62 15.13
CA GLU A 109 9.99 -4.29 13.93
C GLU A 109 8.80 -3.53 13.33
N VAL A 110 7.79 -3.20 14.14
CA VAL A 110 6.60 -2.45 13.69
C VAL A 110 6.99 -1.07 13.18
N MET A 111 7.79 -0.33 13.93
CA MET A 111 8.18 1.04 13.54
C MET A 111 9.07 1.04 12.30
N ASN A 112 10.00 0.10 12.18
CA ASN A 112 10.91 0.01 11.03
C ASN A 112 10.16 -0.36 9.74
N VAL A 113 9.25 -1.34 9.79
CA VAL A 113 8.51 -1.73 8.59
C VAL A 113 7.41 -0.73 8.25
N ASN A 114 6.52 -0.44 9.22
CA ASN A 114 5.30 0.32 8.93
C ASN A 114 5.59 1.80 8.68
N LEU A 115 6.35 2.46 9.59
CA LEU A 115 6.53 3.92 9.52
C LEU A 115 7.80 4.29 8.75
N ARG A 116 8.95 3.74 9.15
CA ARG A 116 10.23 4.06 8.51
C ARG A 116 10.27 3.58 7.05
N GLY A 117 9.77 2.36 6.78
CA GLY A 117 9.66 1.83 5.43
C GLY A 117 8.75 2.68 4.54
N THR A 118 7.57 3.07 5.04
CA THR A 118 6.68 4.00 4.34
C THR A 118 7.37 5.35 4.08
N PHE A 119 8.13 5.87 5.04
CA PHE A 119 8.91 7.11 4.86
C PHE A 119 9.95 6.97 3.74
N PHE A 120 10.72 5.87 3.70
CA PHE A 120 11.71 5.64 2.64
C PHE A 120 11.05 5.58 1.26
N CYS A 121 9.98 4.81 1.12
CA CYS A 121 9.23 4.69 -0.13
C CYS A 121 8.63 6.03 -0.56
N CYS A 122 7.99 6.76 0.36
CA CYS A 122 7.46 8.10 0.10
C CYS A 122 8.55 9.04 -0.39
N ARG A 123 9.70 9.11 0.30
CA ARG A 123 10.80 9.99 -0.06
C ARG A 123 11.38 9.68 -1.44
N ALA A 124 11.64 8.40 -1.74
CA ALA A 124 12.20 7.99 -3.02
C ALA A 124 11.19 8.18 -4.16
N GLY A 125 9.94 7.76 -3.96
CA GLY A 125 8.85 7.94 -4.94
C GLY A 125 8.53 9.41 -5.20
N PHE A 126 8.48 10.24 -4.15
CA PHE A 126 8.22 11.67 -4.28
C PHE A 126 9.32 12.38 -5.08
N LYS A 127 10.61 12.08 -4.81
CA LYS A 127 11.73 12.61 -5.59
C LYS A 127 11.57 12.28 -7.08
N GLN A 128 11.21 11.05 -7.42
CA GLN A 128 10.98 10.63 -8.80
C GLN A 128 9.77 11.33 -9.42
N MET A 129 8.62 11.35 -8.72
CA MET A 129 7.41 11.99 -9.19
C MET A 129 7.59 13.49 -9.41
N LYS A 130 8.38 14.16 -8.57
CA LYS A 130 8.74 15.57 -8.74
C LYS A 130 9.55 15.80 -10.04
N LYS A 131 10.50 14.92 -10.37
CA LYS A 131 11.30 15.01 -11.62
C LYS A 131 10.44 14.87 -12.87
N GLN A 132 9.40 14.04 -12.82
CA GLN A 132 8.52 13.76 -13.98
C GLN A 132 7.27 14.65 -14.05
N GLY A 133 7.03 15.54 -13.06
CA GLY A 133 5.95 16.51 -13.06
C GLY A 133 4.61 15.99 -12.52
N GLY A 134 4.60 14.95 -11.68
CA GLY A 134 3.40 14.49 -11.00
C GLY A 134 3.38 13.00 -10.71
N GLY A 135 2.39 12.59 -9.92
CA GLY A 135 2.16 11.20 -9.52
C GLY A 135 1.12 11.07 -8.42
N MET A 136 0.96 9.84 -7.93
CA MET A 136 0.04 9.51 -6.86
C MET A 136 0.72 8.60 -5.84
N ILE A 137 0.65 8.95 -4.56
CA ILE A 137 1.10 8.11 -3.43
C ILE A 137 -0.13 7.74 -2.61
N ILE A 138 -0.33 6.45 -2.40
CA ILE A 138 -1.38 5.89 -1.54
C ILE A 138 -0.70 5.20 -0.36
N ASN A 139 -0.93 5.69 0.84
CA ASN A 139 -0.39 5.10 2.06
C ASN A 139 -1.45 4.24 2.75
N MET A 140 -1.14 2.96 2.98
CA MET A 140 -2.01 2.07 3.71
C MET A 140 -1.84 2.29 5.21
N SER A 141 -2.76 3.07 5.79
CA SER A 141 -2.87 3.22 7.23
C SER A 141 -3.75 2.10 7.81
N SER A 142 -4.66 2.42 8.68
CA SER A 142 -5.64 1.54 9.33
C SER A 142 -6.67 2.40 10.06
N VAL A 143 -7.82 1.84 10.46
CA VAL A 143 -8.65 2.42 11.52
C VAL A 143 -7.82 2.68 12.78
N ALA A 144 -6.80 1.84 13.06
CA ALA A 144 -5.83 2.06 14.13
C ALA A 144 -4.90 3.28 13.92
N GLY A 145 -4.94 3.93 12.76
CA GLY A 145 -4.29 5.22 12.50
C GLY A 145 -5.21 6.43 12.74
N VAL A 146 -6.49 6.18 13.02
CA VAL A 146 -7.51 7.18 13.32
C VAL A 146 -7.94 7.09 14.78
N GLN A 147 -7.98 5.87 15.31
CA GLN A 147 -8.30 5.55 16.70
C GLN A 147 -7.24 4.61 17.30
N ALA A 148 -7.29 4.38 18.60
CA ALA A 148 -6.38 3.45 19.29
C ALA A 148 -7.12 2.71 20.38
N TRP A 149 -6.76 1.45 20.58
CA TRP A 149 -7.35 0.57 21.61
C TRP A 149 -6.27 -0.04 22.50
N ALA A 150 -6.69 -0.56 23.62
CA ALA A 150 -5.80 -1.34 24.48
C ALA A 150 -5.18 -2.51 23.70
N GLY A 151 -3.87 -2.69 23.81
CA GLY A 151 -3.13 -3.73 23.09
C GLY A 151 -2.68 -3.37 21.67
N THR A 152 -3.06 -2.21 21.13
CA THR A 152 -2.63 -1.79 19.79
C THR A 152 -1.60 -0.65 19.79
N GLY A 153 -1.08 -0.25 20.95
CA GLY A 153 -0.31 0.98 21.12
C GLY A 153 0.81 1.19 20.10
N THR A 154 1.69 0.20 19.94
CA THR A 154 2.80 0.28 18.97
C THR A 154 2.30 0.34 17.52
N TYR A 155 1.37 -0.52 17.16
CA TYR A 155 0.78 -0.54 15.83
C TYR A 155 0.05 0.77 15.53
N SER A 156 -0.81 1.23 16.46
CA SER A 156 -1.53 2.50 16.32
C SER A 156 -0.57 3.69 16.21
N ALA A 157 0.51 3.73 17.00
CA ALA A 157 1.52 4.78 16.88
C ALA A 157 2.14 4.81 15.48
N SER A 158 2.48 3.64 14.91
CA SER A 158 3.02 3.56 13.55
C SER A 158 2.01 4.05 12.50
N LYS A 159 0.73 3.68 12.65
CA LYS A 159 -0.33 4.06 11.69
C LYS A 159 -0.77 5.52 11.83
N HIS A 160 -0.78 6.09 13.02
CA HIS A 160 -0.93 7.54 13.23
C HIS A 160 0.24 8.32 12.63
N GLY A 161 1.48 7.82 12.77
CA GLY A 161 2.66 8.38 12.13
C GLY A 161 2.53 8.44 10.60
N ILE A 162 1.98 7.37 9.98
CA ILE A 162 1.66 7.35 8.54
C ILE A 162 0.63 8.44 8.18
N MET A 163 -0.40 8.66 9.01
CA MET A 163 -1.40 9.72 8.77
C MET A 163 -0.76 11.11 8.79
N ALA A 164 0.11 11.38 9.77
CA ALA A 164 0.84 12.65 9.84
C ALA A 164 1.75 12.85 8.63
N LEU A 165 2.55 11.82 8.27
CA LEU A 165 3.41 11.82 7.09
C LEU A 165 2.60 12.07 5.80
N THR A 166 1.44 11.41 5.65
CA THR A 166 0.55 11.56 4.49
C THR A 166 0.08 13.01 4.33
N LYS A 167 -0.37 13.64 5.42
CA LYS A 167 -0.87 15.02 5.40
C LYS A 167 0.22 16.01 5.04
N SER A 168 1.41 15.89 5.65
CA SER A 168 2.56 16.75 5.33
C SER A 168 2.96 16.61 3.88
N LEU A 169 3.11 15.37 3.41
CA LEU A 169 3.55 15.10 2.04
C LEU A 169 2.49 15.53 1.00
N ALA A 170 1.20 15.50 1.34
CA ALA A 170 0.14 15.99 0.47
C ALA A 170 0.28 17.49 0.21
N ASP A 171 0.61 18.28 1.24
CA ASP A 171 0.84 19.73 1.09
C ASP A 171 2.11 20.02 0.29
N GLU A 172 3.21 19.30 0.56
CA GLU A 172 4.45 19.41 -0.22
C GLU A 172 4.26 19.01 -1.69
N GLY A 173 3.35 18.08 -1.97
CA GLY A 173 3.07 17.57 -3.31
C GLY A 173 2.28 18.50 -4.21
N ARG A 174 1.47 19.42 -3.64
CA ARG A 174 0.58 20.32 -4.41
C ARG A 174 1.27 21.07 -5.53
N PRO A 175 2.40 21.78 -5.28
CA PRO A 175 3.09 22.53 -6.34
C PRO A 175 3.73 21.65 -7.42
N HIS A 176 3.80 20.34 -7.19
CA HIS A 176 4.42 19.37 -8.09
C HIS A 176 3.42 18.42 -8.75
N HIS A 177 2.12 18.66 -8.59
CA HIS A 177 1.04 17.78 -9.07
C HIS A 177 1.13 16.35 -8.54
N ILE A 178 1.68 16.17 -7.33
CA ILE A 178 1.75 14.89 -6.63
C ILE A 178 0.59 14.84 -5.63
N ARG A 179 -0.28 13.85 -5.80
CA ARG A 179 -1.39 13.60 -4.88
C ARG A 179 -0.95 12.56 -3.85
N VAL A 180 -1.27 12.80 -2.60
CA VAL A 180 -0.96 11.85 -1.52
C VAL A 180 -2.21 11.66 -0.68
N CYS A 181 -2.56 10.41 -0.42
CA CYS A 181 -3.72 10.07 0.41
C CYS A 181 -3.46 8.83 1.27
N ALA A 182 -4.33 8.60 2.25
CA ALA A 182 -4.35 7.40 3.06
C ALA A 182 -5.63 6.59 2.86
N ILE A 183 -5.51 5.26 2.85
CA ILE A 183 -6.63 4.34 3.06
C ILE A 183 -6.46 3.76 4.46
N CYS A 184 -7.56 3.75 5.23
CA CYS A 184 -7.59 3.33 6.63
C CYS A 184 -8.59 2.15 6.77
N PRO A 185 -8.19 0.92 6.42
CA PRO A 185 -9.07 -0.24 6.55
C PRO A 185 -9.20 -0.67 8.02
N GLY A 186 -10.35 -1.26 8.34
CA GLY A 186 -10.60 -2.03 9.55
C GLY A 186 -10.09 -3.47 9.43
N GLY A 187 -10.79 -4.42 10.03
CA GLY A 187 -10.45 -5.83 9.97
C GLY A 187 -10.68 -6.43 8.57
N VAL A 188 -9.63 -6.64 7.81
CA VAL A 188 -9.66 -7.22 6.46
C VAL A 188 -9.35 -8.72 6.52
N ALA A 189 -9.96 -9.50 5.64
CA ALA A 189 -9.69 -10.92 5.45
C ALA A 189 -8.43 -11.15 4.61
N ASP A 190 -7.29 -10.62 5.07
CA ASP A 190 -6.02 -10.64 4.33
C ASP A 190 -5.56 -12.05 3.93
N GLU A 191 -5.83 -13.02 4.79
CA GLU A 191 -5.52 -14.44 4.57
C GLU A 191 -6.39 -15.10 3.50
N LEU A 192 -7.51 -14.47 3.17
CA LEU A 192 -8.53 -14.99 2.25
C LEU A 192 -8.52 -14.30 0.86
N VAL A 193 -7.44 -13.64 0.48
CA VAL A 193 -7.33 -12.95 -0.82
C VAL A 193 -7.51 -13.87 -2.04
N ASP A 194 -7.25 -15.15 -1.89
CA ASP A 194 -7.44 -16.18 -2.93
C ASP A 194 -8.67 -17.07 -2.66
N ALA A 195 -9.48 -16.76 -1.64
CA ALA A 195 -10.64 -17.54 -1.26
C ALA A 195 -11.87 -17.22 -2.12
N SER A 196 -12.88 -18.06 -2.01
CA SER A 196 -14.19 -17.80 -2.65
C SER A 196 -14.94 -16.65 -1.95
N PRO A 197 -15.86 -15.98 -2.66
CA PRO A 197 -16.71 -14.96 -2.05
C PRO A 197 -17.47 -15.46 -0.81
N GLU A 198 -17.90 -16.73 -0.80
CA GLU A 198 -18.60 -17.34 0.32
C GLU A 198 -17.73 -17.49 1.56
N GLU A 199 -16.43 -17.81 1.40
CA GLU A 199 -15.46 -17.89 2.49
C GLU A 199 -15.18 -16.51 3.08
N ILE A 200 -15.01 -15.49 2.22
CA ILE A 200 -14.83 -14.10 2.66
C ILE A 200 -16.06 -13.63 3.43
N LEU A 201 -17.27 -13.86 2.91
CA LEU A 201 -18.52 -13.48 3.57
C LEU A 201 -18.66 -14.12 4.96
N ARG A 202 -18.31 -15.41 5.10
CA ARG A 202 -18.35 -16.13 6.39
C ARG A 202 -17.34 -15.60 7.40
N SER A 203 -16.29 -14.93 6.97
CA SER A 203 -15.27 -14.36 7.87
C SER A 203 -15.77 -13.13 8.63
N GLU A 204 -16.86 -12.51 8.17
CA GLU A 204 -17.39 -11.24 8.69
C GLU A 204 -16.33 -10.11 8.68
N LYS A 205 -15.33 -10.22 7.83
CA LYS A 205 -14.27 -9.22 7.62
C LYS A 205 -14.46 -8.48 6.30
N ILE A 206 -13.75 -7.38 6.13
CA ILE A 206 -13.71 -6.63 4.86
C ILE A 206 -13.02 -7.48 3.79
N ASP A 207 -13.60 -7.52 2.58
CA ASP A 207 -12.98 -8.14 1.42
C ASP A 207 -11.71 -7.35 1.03
N PRO A 208 -10.54 -7.98 0.85
CA PRO A 208 -9.34 -7.31 0.33
C PRO A 208 -9.59 -6.56 -0.99
N PHE A 209 -10.51 -7.04 -1.81
CA PHE A 209 -10.86 -6.39 -3.07
C PHE A 209 -11.67 -5.10 -2.90
N ASP A 210 -12.42 -4.89 -1.81
CA ASP A 210 -13.05 -3.60 -1.50
C ASP A 210 -11.98 -2.52 -1.26
N VAL A 211 -10.88 -2.90 -0.60
CA VAL A 211 -9.73 -2.02 -0.41
C VAL A 211 -9.02 -1.76 -1.75
N ALA A 212 -8.92 -2.78 -2.61
CA ALA A 212 -8.33 -2.64 -3.94
C ALA A 212 -9.17 -1.73 -4.86
N GLU A 213 -10.50 -1.83 -4.82
CA GLU A 213 -11.40 -0.93 -5.55
C GLU A 213 -11.26 0.52 -5.05
N THR A 214 -11.10 0.70 -3.74
CA THR A 214 -10.86 2.02 -3.16
C THR A 214 -9.52 2.61 -3.65
N ALA A 215 -8.47 1.80 -3.70
CA ALA A 215 -7.18 2.22 -4.25
C ALA A 215 -7.28 2.60 -5.73
N LEU A 216 -8.03 1.83 -6.51
CA LEU A 216 -8.29 2.10 -7.91
C LEU A 216 -9.11 3.40 -8.10
N TYR A 217 -10.16 3.60 -7.29
CA TYR A 217 -10.93 4.86 -7.30
C TYR A 217 -10.01 6.06 -7.10
N LEU A 218 -9.16 6.04 -6.09
CA LEU A 218 -8.19 7.10 -5.81
C LEU A 218 -7.22 7.34 -6.97
N ALA A 219 -6.69 6.26 -7.54
CA ALA A 219 -5.74 6.32 -8.65
C ALA A 219 -6.33 6.92 -9.93
N THR A 220 -7.65 6.78 -10.12
CA THR A 220 -8.37 7.21 -11.33
C THR A 220 -9.09 8.56 -11.19
N LEU A 221 -9.01 9.21 -10.04
CA LEU A 221 -9.56 10.55 -9.84
C LEU A 221 -8.96 11.57 -10.82
N GLY A 222 -9.77 12.54 -11.23
CA GLY A 222 -9.33 13.64 -12.09
C GLY A 222 -8.15 14.42 -11.51
N LYS A 223 -7.34 15.03 -12.37
CA LYS A 223 -6.06 15.68 -12.05
C LYS A 223 -6.12 16.64 -10.86
N TYR A 224 -7.22 17.32 -10.66
CA TYR A 224 -7.39 18.35 -9.63
C TYR A 224 -8.18 17.88 -8.41
N SER A 225 -8.61 16.60 -8.39
CA SER A 225 -9.34 16.03 -7.26
C SER A 225 -8.39 15.43 -6.25
N VAL A 226 -8.54 15.79 -5.00
CA VAL A 226 -7.74 15.26 -3.88
C VAL A 226 -8.68 14.69 -2.83
N VAL A 227 -8.47 13.44 -2.46
CA VAL A 227 -9.06 12.80 -1.29
C VAL A 227 -7.93 12.58 -0.29
N HIS A 228 -8.02 13.14 0.90
CA HIS A 228 -6.93 13.05 1.87
C HIS A 228 -6.88 11.71 2.58
N GLN A 229 -8.06 11.16 2.92
CA GLN A 229 -8.17 9.85 3.55
C GLN A 229 -9.53 9.22 3.25
N ILE A 230 -9.55 7.88 3.22
CA ILE A 230 -10.79 7.06 3.21
C ILE A 230 -10.68 6.06 4.35
N VAL A 231 -11.70 6.03 5.20
CA VAL A 231 -11.86 5.00 6.24
C VAL A 231 -12.84 3.96 5.72
N ILE A 232 -12.44 2.70 5.73
CA ILE A 232 -13.28 1.56 5.38
C ILE A 232 -13.38 0.71 6.63
N ASP A 233 -14.53 0.74 7.27
CA ASP A 233 -14.72 -0.01 8.49
C ASP A 233 -15.57 -1.23 8.31
N ARG A 234 -15.42 -2.18 9.22
CA ARG A 234 -16.19 -3.41 9.22
C ARG A 234 -17.59 -3.14 9.76
N LEU A 235 -18.63 -3.57 9.05
CA LEU A 235 -19.99 -3.53 9.55
C LEU A 235 -20.08 -4.37 10.84
N GLY A 236 -20.60 -3.79 11.91
CA GLY A 236 -20.68 -4.44 13.23
C GLY A 236 -19.37 -4.41 14.03
N ALA A 237 -18.39 -3.57 13.66
CA ALA A 237 -17.28 -3.29 14.57
C ALA A 237 -17.76 -2.48 15.76
N ASP A 238 -17.47 -2.95 16.97
CA ASP A 238 -17.65 -2.14 18.17
C ASP A 238 -16.51 -1.11 18.26
N TRP A 239 -16.89 0.17 18.36
CA TRP A 239 -15.97 1.31 18.49
C TRP A 239 -15.67 1.60 19.97
#